data_943438f7c92b4a2b00c571112ab25ba7
#
_entry.id   943438f7c92b4a2b00c571112ab25ba7
#
_cell.length_a   1.000
_cell.length_b   1.000
_cell.length_c   1.000
_cell.angle_alpha   90.00
_cell.angle_beta   90.00
_cell.angle_gamma   90.00
#
_symmetry.space_group_name_H-M   'P 1'
#
loop_
_entity.id
_entity.type
_entity.pdbx_description
1 polymer ?
#
loop_
_entity_poly.entity_id
_entity_poly.type
_entity_poly.pdbx_seq_one_letter_code
_entity_poly.pdbx_strand_id
1 'polypeptide(L)'
;MRKAIGDNYRGLHMSRINRRWFHKKRSVNYKIIIGLLCVAALFVSGFLYWENKSEQPKEDEPVMDVQPEKDVLDEEKDVVTVDPSKPMIALTFDDGPSKYTDKLLEALETNNARATFFMVGQNVGRYPQTIQKMKELGCDIGNHTMNHRNLVKLSVEDIQIQIESTNDALKKIIGEGATLVRPPYGSEDAKVREHVKYPLVMWSVDTNDWQTEDAAGLVDYIMNNVKDGDIVLMHDIYDSTVEAAVAVIPKLIEKGYQLVTISEMAEARGISLENGKVYGRFYP
;
A
#
# COMPACT_ATOMS: atom_id res chain seq x y z
N MET A 1 25.97 54.30 43.02
CA MET A 1 25.49 55.46 42.22
C MET A 1 24.35 54.95 41.34
N ARG A 2 23.11 55.11 41.70
CA ARG A 2 22.11 56.17 41.49
C ARG A 2 22.10 56.64 40.01
N LYS A 3 21.02 56.31 39.27
CA LYS A 3 19.84 57.09 38.79
C LYS A 3 19.17 56.23 37.71
N ALA A 4 17.96 55.79 37.75
CA ALA A 4 16.61 56.35 37.91
C ALA A 4 16.14 57.27 36.75
N ILE A 5 14.87 57.04 36.37
CA ILE A 5 13.90 57.90 35.63
C ILE A 5 13.75 57.48 34.17
N GLY A 6 12.56 57.30 33.65
CA GLY A 6 11.19 57.54 34.12
C GLY A 6 10.15 57.14 33.03
N ASP A 7 8.96 57.02 33.54
CA ASP A 7 7.69 56.74 32.87
C ASP A 7 7.38 57.63 31.65
N ASN A 8 6.64 57.08 30.70
CA ASN A 8 5.61 57.85 30.02
C ASN A 8 4.49 56.91 29.51
N TYR A 9 3.40 56.92 30.27
CA TYR A 9 2.05 56.50 29.86
C TYR A 9 1.39 57.62 29.07
N ARG A 10 0.85 57.36 27.90
CA ARG A 10 -0.33 58.01 27.28
C ARG A 10 -0.80 57.03 26.20
N GLY A 11 -1.90 56.28 26.31
CA GLY A 11 -3.25 56.79 26.23
C GLY A 11 -3.68 56.89 24.77
N LEU A 12 -4.23 55.80 24.17
CA LEU A 12 -4.92 55.89 22.90
C LEU A 12 -6.24 55.12 22.96
N HIS A 13 -7.26 55.90 22.78
CA HIS A 13 -8.68 55.72 22.54
C HIS A 13 -9.15 54.34 22.09
N MET A 14 -10.11 53.78 22.88
CA MET A 14 -11.07 52.78 22.40
C MET A 14 -12.06 53.41 21.44
N SER A 15 -11.99 53.11 20.18
CA SER A 15 -13.04 53.34 19.20
C SER A 15 -14.06 52.19 19.26
N ARG A 16 -15.29 52.55 19.56
CA ARG A 16 -16.47 51.68 19.55
C ARG A 16 -16.70 51.12 18.14
N ILE A 17 -16.51 49.83 17.91
CA ILE A 17 -16.97 49.17 16.71
C ILE A 17 -18.41 48.71 16.91
N ASN A 18 -19.29 49.38 16.17
CA ASN A 18 -20.71 49.12 16.06
C ASN A 18 -20.99 47.72 15.51
N ARG A 19 -21.50 46.81 16.34
CA ARG A 19 -22.05 45.53 15.90
C ARG A 19 -23.43 45.71 15.32
N ARG A 20 -23.56 45.93 14.02
CA ARG A 20 -24.81 45.71 13.28
C ARG A 20 -24.76 44.31 12.64
N TRP A 21 -25.36 43.33 13.29
CA TRP A 21 -25.71 42.03 12.71
C TRP A 21 -26.92 42.25 11.80
N PHE A 22 -26.68 42.24 10.49
CA PHE A 22 -27.75 42.13 9.51
C PHE A 22 -28.20 40.67 9.43
N HIS A 23 -29.35 40.35 10.02
CA HIS A 23 -30.09 39.13 9.72
C HIS A 23 -30.63 39.22 8.30
N LYS A 24 -29.91 38.68 7.34
CA LYS A 24 -30.41 38.45 5.99
C LYS A 24 -31.31 37.22 6.03
N LYS A 25 -32.63 37.38 6.16
CA LYS A 25 -33.60 36.34 5.93
C LYS A 25 -33.41 35.81 4.49
N ARG A 26 -32.89 34.61 4.34
CA ARG A 26 -32.89 33.90 3.05
C ARG A 26 -34.35 33.51 2.77
N SER A 27 -34.97 34.12 1.80
CA SER A 27 -36.25 33.67 1.27
C SER A 27 -36.02 32.35 0.57
N VAL A 28 -36.61 31.27 1.09
CA VAL A 28 -36.58 29.93 0.46
C VAL A 28 -37.46 29.99 -0.77
N ASN A 29 -36.90 29.66 -1.93
CA ASN A 29 -37.62 29.75 -3.19
C ASN A 29 -38.47 28.47 -3.36
N TYR A 30 -39.74 28.51 -2.96
CA TYR A 30 -40.69 27.39 -2.99
C TYR A 30 -40.83 26.73 -4.34
N LYS A 31 -40.59 27.46 -5.43
CA LYS A 31 -40.65 26.90 -6.79
C LYS A 31 -39.53 25.84 -7.03
N ILE A 32 -38.35 26.01 -6.42
CA ILE A 32 -37.25 25.04 -6.50
C ILE A 32 -37.58 23.79 -5.69
N ILE A 33 -38.17 23.92 -4.50
CA ILE A 33 -38.57 22.82 -3.65
C ILE A 33 -39.66 21.98 -4.32
N ILE A 34 -40.68 22.61 -4.90
CA ILE A 34 -41.75 21.95 -5.63
C ILE A 34 -41.18 21.19 -6.86
N GLY A 35 -40.26 21.81 -7.60
CA GLY A 35 -39.62 21.18 -8.73
C GLY A 35 -38.83 19.89 -8.34
N LEU A 36 -38.10 19.92 -7.23
CA LEU A 36 -37.38 18.75 -6.71
C LEU A 36 -38.30 17.63 -6.23
N LEU A 37 -39.44 17.98 -5.62
CA LEU A 37 -40.43 17.00 -5.20
C LEU A 37 -41.15 16.32 -6.39
N CYS A 38 -41.42 17.07 -7.47
CA CYS A 38 -41.99 16.50 -8.70
C CYS A 38 -41.03 15.53 -9.39
N VAL A 39 -39.72 15.83 -9.45
CA VAL A 39 -38.70 14.94 -10.00
C VAL A 39 -38.58 13.66 -9.17
N ALA A 40 -38.57 13.77 -7.84
CA ALA A 40 -38.53 12.61 -6.96
C ALA A 40 -39.76 11.68 -7.13
N ALA A 41 -40.97 12.28 -7.31
CA ALA A 41 -42.19 11.51 -7.55
C ALA A 41 -42.17 10.74 -8.88
N LEU A 42 -41.56 11.30 -9.93
CA LEU A 42 -41.39 10.63 -11.21
C LEU A 42 -40.39 9.45 -11.15
N PHE A 43 -39.33 9.56 -10.36
CA PHE A 43 -38.39 8.46 -10.13
C PHE A 43 -39.02 7.31 -9.34
N VAL A 44 -39.84 7.60 -8.31
CA VAL A 44 -40.53 6.57 -7.53
C VAL A 44 -41.58 5.86 -8.36
N SER A 45 -42.36 6.60 -9.19
CA SER A 45 -43.35 5.99 -10.07
C SER A 45 -42.72 5.16 -11.20
N GLY A 46 -41.58 5.57 -11.73
CA GLY A 46 -40.80 4.81 -12.72
C GLY A 46 -40.22 3.52 -12.15
N PHE A 47 -39.72 3.56 -10.90
CA PHE A 47 -39.24 2.37 -10.19
C PHE A 47 -40.31 1.36 -9.90
N LEU A 48 -41.47 1.80 -9.39
CA LEU A 48 -42.61 0.93 -9.13
C LEU A 48 -43.24 0.34 -10.42
N TYR A 49 -43.18 1.08 -11.54
CA TYR A 49 -43.65 0.56 -12.83
C TYR A 49 -42.65 -0.50 -13.37
N TRP A 50 -41.35 -0.36 -13.13
CA TRP A 50 -40.36 -1.35 -13.54
C TRP A 50 -40.44 -2.64 -12.71
N GLU A 51 -40.64 -2.56 -11.40
CA GLU A 51 -40.82 -3.72 -10.53
C GLU A 51 -42.10 -4.53 -10.90
N ASN A 52 -43.20 -3.84 -11.23
CA ASN A 52 -44.46 -4.49 -11.59
C ASN A 52 -44.42 -5.17 -12.98
N LYS A 53 -43.45 -4.86 -13.81
CA LYS A 53 -43.28 -5.48 -15.15
C LYS A 53 -42.38 -6.72 -15.12
N SER A 54 -41.71 -7.00 -14.00
CA SER A 54 -40.81 -8.15 -13.86
C SER A 54 -41.50 -9.44 -13.37
N GLU A 55 -42.79 -9.37 -12.99
CA GLU A 55 -43.57 -10.51 -12.50
C GLU A 55 -44.71 -10.93 -13.43
N GLN A 56 -44.46 -11.13 -14.73
CA GLN A 56 -45.43 -11.86 -15.58
C GLN A 56 -44.89 -13.27 -15.84
N PRO A 57 -45.68 -14.34 -15.54
CA PRO A 57 -45.31 -15.71 -15.84
C PRO A 57 -45.26 -15.89 -17.36
N LYS A 58 -44.18 -16.41 -17.88
CA LYS A 58 -44.09 -16.87 -19.27
C LYS A 58 -44.75 -18.22 -19.39
N GLU A 59 -45.70 -18.34 -20.34
CA GLU A 59 -46.30 -19.58 -20.77
C GLU A 59 -45.24 -20.59 -21.22
N ASP A 60 -45.55 -21.88 -20.96
CA ASP A 60 -44.73 -23.06 -21.19
C ASP A 60 -44.37 -23.25 -22.65
N GLU A 61 -43.09 -23.12 -23.01
CA GLU A 61 -42.52 -23.73 -24.19
C GLU A 61 -41.83 -25.06 -23.81
N PRO A 62 -41.81 -26.07 -24.71
CA PRO A 62 -41.37 -27.41 -24.37
C PRO A 62 -39.88 -27.46 -24.10
N VAL A 63 -39.56 -28.07 -22.96
CA VAL A 63 -38.21 -28.34 -22.49
C VAL A 63 -37.49 -29.25 -23.46
N MET A 64 -36.58 -28.73 -24.29
CA MET A 64 -35.55 -29.53 -24.93
C MET A 64 -34.48 -29.83 -23.88
N ASP A 65 -34.26 -31.12 -23.66
CA ASP A 65 -33.21 -31.67 -22.80
C ASP A 65 -31.83 -31.25 -23.36
N VAL A 66 -31.29 -30.13 -22.88
CA VAL A 66 -29.92 -29.72 -23.14
C VAL A 66 -29.10 -30.17 -21.95
N GLN A 67 -28.31 -31.21 -22.16
CA GLN A 67 -27.27 -31.61 -21.22
C GLN A 67 -26.39 -30.40 -20.90
N PRO A 68 -25.96 -30.21 -19.64
CA PRO A 68 -25.09 -29.10 -19.30
C PRO A 68 -23.73 -29.30 -20.00
N GLU A 69 -23.47 -28.48 -21.00
CA GLU A 69 -22.14 -28.27 -21.54
C GLU A 69 -21.25 -27.75 -20.42
N LYS A 70 -20.45 -28.68 -19.91
CA LYS A 70 -19.45 -28.46 -18.89
C LYS A 70 -18.21 -27.96 -19.60
N ASP A 71 -18.18 -26.67 -19.90
CA ASP A 71 -16.94 -25.96 -20.23
C ASP A 71 -16.99 -24.56 -19.64
N VAL A 72 -17.04 -24.49 -18.29
CA VAL A 72 -16.40 -23.40 -17.59
C VAL A 72 -14.93 -23.80 -17.57
N LEU A 73 -14.18 -23.28 -18.53
CA LEU A 73 -12.74 -23.19 -18.38
C LEU A 73 -12.52 -22.26 -17.18
N ASP A 74 -12.42 -22.85 -15.98
CA ASP A 74 -11.62 -22.25 -14.92
C ASP A 74 -10.24 -22.07 -15.57
N GLU A 75 -9.93 -20.87 -15.99
CA GLU A 75 -8.53 -20.48 -16.17
C GLU A 75 -7.90 -20.66 -14.79
N GLU A 76 -7.37 -21.85 -14.54
CA GLU A 76 -6.43 -22.06 -13.45
C GLU A 76 -5.34 -21.01 -13.68
N LYS A 77 -5.43 -19.89 -12.93
CA LYS A 77 -4.37 -18.92 -12.84
C LYS A 77 -3.16 -19.75 -12.43
N ASP A 78 -2.21 -19.93 -13.34
CA ASP A 78 -1.00 -20.72 -13.11
C ASP A 78 -0.40 -20.27 -11.78
N VAL A 79 -0.59 -21.07 -10.75
CA VAL A 79 0.02 -20.82 -9.44
C VAL A 79 1.52 -20.96 -9.65
N VAL A 80 2.22 -19.84 -9.72
CA VAL A 80 3.68 -19.82 -9.84
C VAL A 80 4.26 -20.51 -8.61
N THR A 81 4.61 -21.78 -8.77
CA THR A 81 5.24 -22.55 -7.72
C THR A 81 6.73 -22.22 -7.66
N VAL A 82 7.21 -21.88 -6.47
CA VAL A 82 8.64 -21.66 -6.22
C VAL A 82 9.35 -23.01 -6.21
N ASP A 83 10.41 -23.15 -6.99
CA ASP A 83 11.28 -24.34 -7.01
C ASP A 83 12.43 -24.16 -6.02
N PRO A 84 12.45 -24.86 -4.87
CA PRO A 84 13.49 -24.68 -3.84
C PRO A 84 14.91 -25.03 -4.32
N SER A 85 15.04 -25.76 -5.43
CA SER A 85 16.35 -26.16 -6.00
C SER A 85 17.00 -25.06 -6.85
N LYS A 86 16.25 -24.04 -7.25
CA LYS A 86 16.73 -22.91 -8.05
C LYS A 86 17.11 -21.72 -7.18
N PRO A 87 18.07 -20.89 -7.63
CA PRO A 87 18.41 -19.69 -6.90
C PRO A 87 17.25 -18.69 -6.86
N MET A 88 17.10 -18.02 -5.73
CA MET A 88 16.02 -17.07 -5.45
C MET A 88 16.57 -15.70 -5.01
N ILE A 89 15.89 -14.63 -5.38
CA ILE A 89 16.13 -13.27 -4.91
C ILE A 89 14.80 -12.65 -4.52
N ALA A 90 14.75 -11.95 -3.38
CA ALA A 90 13.64 -11.10 -3.02
C ALA A 90 13.97 -9.63 -3.35
N LEU A 91 13.32 -9.09 -4.37
CA LEU A 91 13.32 -7.65 -4.58
C LEU A 91 12.34 -7.03 -3.59
N THR A 92 12.78 -6.00 -2.86
CA THR A 92 11.95 -5.34 -1.85
C THR A 92 11.94 -3.84 -2.03
N PHE A 93 10.77 -3.22 -1.79
CA PHE A 93 10.55 -1.81 -2.04
C PHE A 93 9.96 -1.15 -0.80
N ASP A 94 10.63 -0.10 -0.31
CA ASP A 94 10.25 0.66 0.87
C ASP A 94 9.58 2.00 0.51
N ASP A 95 8.89 2.60 1.48
CA ASP A 95 8.30 3.95 1.46
C ASP A 95 7.05 4.13 0.59
N GLY A 96 6.74 3.20 -0.29
CA GLY A 96 5.57 3.25 -1.16
C GLY A 96 4.22 3.10 -0.44
N PRO A 97 3.12 2.97 -1.18
CA PRO A 97 3.03 3.11 -2.64
C PRO A 97 3.22 4.54 -3.14
N SER A 98 3.62 4.69 -4.40
CA SER A 98 3.79 5.96 -5.07
C SER A 98 3.14 5.97 -6.46
N LYS A 99 3.23 7.08 -7.15
CA LYS A 99 2.78 7.21 -8.56
C LYS A 99 3.58 6.34 -9.55
N TYR A 100 4.71 5.78 -9.11
CA TYR A 100 5.58 4.96 -9.96
C TYR A 100 5.35 3.46 -9.75
N THR A 101 4.69 3.08 -8.65
CA THR A 101 4.51 1.69 -8.25
C THR A 101 3.75 0.86 -9.29
N ASP A 102 2.74 1.43 -9.96
CA ASP A 102 1.95 0.70 -10.97
C ASP A 102 2.82 0.23 -12.15
N LYS A 103 3.78 1.04 -12.62
CA LYS A 103 4.76 0.66 -13.66
C LYS A 103 5.62 -0.54 -13.23
N LEU A 104 5.98 -0.60 -11.96
CA LEU A 104 6.73 -1.72 -11.39
C LEU A 104 5.87 -3.00 -11.35
N LEU A 105 4.59 -2.87 -10.95
CA LEU A 105 3.65 -4.00 -10.90
C LEU A 105 3.40 -4.59 -12.30
N GLU A 106 3.30 -3.75 -13.33
CA GLU A 106 3.20 -4.20 -14.72
C GLU A 106 4.43 -5.03 -15.16
N ALA A 107 5.63 -4.61 -14.75
CA ALA A 107 6.85 -5.36 -15.04
C ALA A 107 6.91 -6.69 -14.29
N LEU A 108 6.50 -6.73 -13.02
CA LEU A 108 6.41 -7.97 -12.25
C LEU A 108 5.40 -8.95 -12.88
N GLU A 109 4.21 -8.47 -13.22
CA GLU A 109 3.16 -9.27 -13.88
C GLU A 109 3.64 -9.85 -15.21
N THR A 110 4.22 -9.02 -16.08
CA THR A 110 4.72 -9.41 -17.41
C THR A 110 5.79 -10.51 -17.33
N ASN A 111 6.58 -10.50 -16.27
CA ASN A 111 7.67 -11.45 -16.07
C ASN A 111 7.32 -12.60 -15.11
N ASN A 112 6.06 -12.71 -14.70
CA ASN A 112 5.61 -13.71 -13.73
C ASN A 112 6.46 -13.71 -12.45
N ALA A 113 6.85 -12.52 -12.00
CA ALA A 113 7.71 -12.27 -10.85
C ALA A 113 6.90 -11.67 -9.70
N ARG A 114 7.40 -11.86 -8.48
CA ARG A 114 6.81 -11.27 -7.27
C ARG A 114 7.87 -10.51 -6.49
N ALA A 115 7.40 -9.59 -5.65
CA ALA A 115 8.22 -8.75 -4.80
C ALA A 115 7.57 -8.56 -3.43
N THR A 116 8.30 -7.96 -2.49
CA THR A 116 7.76 -7.54 -1.19
C THR A 116 7.78 -6.01 -1.08
N PHE A 117 6.65 -5.42 -0.72
CA PHE A 117 6.50 -3.97 -0.57
C PHE A 117 6.29 -3.60 0.90
N PHE A 118 7.19 -2.82 1.49
CA PHE A 118 7.06 -2.30 2.85
C PHE A 118 6.48 -0.89 2.82
N MET A 119 5.19 -0.79 3.12
CA MET A 119 4.42 0.44 2.91
C MET A 119 4.46 1.36 4.12
N VAL A 120 4.62 2.66 3.86
CA VAL A 120 4.36 3.71 4.83
C VAL A 120 2.86 3.95 4.92
N GLY A 121 2.28 3.74 6.11
CA GLY A 121 0.84 3.71 6.33
C GLY A 121 0.08 4.96 5.86
N GLN A 122 0.68 6.16 5.98
CA GLN A 122 0.08 7.41 5.48
C GLN A 122 -0.12 7.45 3.96
N ASN A 123 0.57 6.59 3.20
CA ASN A 123 0.44 6.49 1.74
C ASN A 123 -0.65 5.49 1.32
N VAL A 124 -0.96 4.51 2.18
CA VAL A 124 -1.90 3.41 1.90
C VAL A 124 -3.24 3.90 1.36
N GLY A 125 -3.85 4.89 2.01
CA GLY A 125 -5.15 5.42 1.59
C GLY A 125 -5.15 6.23 0.29
N ARG A 126 -3.98 6.54 -0.28
CA ARG A 126 -3.84 7.30 -1.54
C ARG A 126 -3.83 6.40 -2.77
N TYR A 127 -3.47 5.14 -2.61
CA TYR A 127 -3.24 4.18 -3.71
C TYR A 127 -3.93 2.84 -3.47
N PRO A 128 -5.26 2.82 -3.17
CA PRO A 128 -5.95 1.59 -2.81
C PRO A 128 -5.97 0.56 -3.94
N GLN A 129 -6.10 0.98 -5.21
CA GLN A 129 -6.10 0.08 -6.38
C GLN A 129 -4.72 -0.55 -6.60
N THR A 130 -3.65 0.21 -6.44
CA THR A 130 -2.27 -0.29 -6.51
C THR A 130 -2.01 -1.39 -5.48
N ILE A 131 -2.49 -1.19 -4.23
CA ILE A 131 -2.35 -2.19 -3.16
C ILE A 131 -3.19 -3.45 -3.45
N GLN A 132 -4.40 -3.30 -3.97
CA GLN A 132 -5.22 -4.43 -4.42
C GLN A 132 -4.50 -5.22 -5.52
N LYS A 133 -3.91 -4.53 -6.50
CA LYS A 133 -3.13 -5.16 -7.57
C LYS A 133 -1.90 -5.91 -7.04
N MET A 134 -1.18 -5.37 -6.04
CA MET A 134 -0.08 -6.09 -5.38
C MET A 134 -0.56 -7.42 -4.80
N LYS A 135 -1.70 -7.42 -4.09
CA LYS A 135 -2.30 -8.62 -3.53
C LYS A 135 -2.71 -9.63 -4.61
N GLU A 136 -3.35 -9.16 -5.69
CA GLU A 136 -3.77 -9.99 -6.82
C GLU A 136 -2.60 -10.66 -7.53
N LEU A 137 -1.44 -10.00 -7.58
CA LEU A 137 -0.20 -10.53 -8.13
C LEU A 137 0.53 -11.49 -7.17
N GLY A 138 0.05 -11.66 -5.92
CA GLY A 138 0.69 -12.49 -4.92
C GLY A 138 1.97 -11.88 -4.33
N CYS A 139 2.14 -10.56 -4.40
CA CYS A 139 3.23 -9.87 -3.72
C CYS A 139 3.00 -9.83 -2.20
N ASP A 140 4.08 -9.87 -1.41
CA ASP A 140 3.99 -9.59 0.02
C ASP A 140 3.77 -8.11 0.27
N ILE A 141 2.86 -7.82 1.19
CA ILE A 141 2.56 -6.47 1.66
C ILE A 141 3.06 -6.36 3.10
N GLY A 142 4.17 -5.68 3.27
CA GLY A 142 4.83 -5.43 4.55
C GLY A 142 4.48 -4.04 5.13
N ASN A 143 4.82 -3.84 6.38
CA ASN A 143 4.58 -2.63 7.16
C ASN A 143 5.89 -1.87 7.38
N HIS A 144 5.93 -0.59 6.96
CA HIS A 144 7.08 0.31 7.15
C HIS A 144 6.74 1.46 8.11
N THR A 145 5.89 1.19 9.11
CA THR A 145 5.35 2.14 10.09
C THR A 145 4.34 3.14 9.49
N MET A 146 3.59 3.84 10.35
CA MET A 146 2.55 4.77 9.89
C MET A 146 3.12 6.00 9.16
N ASN A 147 4.22 6.57 9.66
CA ASN A 147 4.80 7.80 9.15
C ASN A 147 6.33 7.82 9.17
N HIS A 148 6.95 6.66 8.96
CA HIS A 148 8.40 6.47 8.79
C HIS A 148 9.24 6.97 9.98
N ARG A 149 8.71 6.82 11.23
CA ARG A 149 9.46 7.21 12.45
C ARG A 149 10.46 6.13 12.83
N ASN A 150 11.64 6.57 13.28
CA ASN A 150 12.65 5.68 13.83
C ASN A 150 12.17 5.05 15.14
N LEU A 151 11.88 3.74 15.12
CA LEU A 151 11.24 3.01 16.22
C LEU A 151 12.08 2.98 17.51
N VAL A 152 13.41 2.95 17.42
CA VAL A 152 14.29 2.92 18.62
C VAL A 152 14.19 4.20 19.45
N LYS A 153 13.70 5.30 18.86
CA LYS A 153 13.50 6.59 19.54
C LYS A 153 12.12 6.75 20.15
N LEU A 154 11.23 5.77 20.02
CA LEU A 154 9.83 5.84 20.45
C LEU A 154 9.61 5.15 21.78
N SER A 155 8.52 5.53 22.49
CA SER A 155 7.95 4.73 23.57
C SER A 155 7.37 3.43 23.04
N VAL A 156 7.10 2.46 23.92
CA VAL A 156 6.47 1.19 23.52
C VAL A 156 5.09 1.42 22.93
N GLU A 157 4.30 2.31 23.53
CA GLU A 157 2.97 2.68 23.04
C GLU A 157 3.04 3.29 21.64
N ASP A 158 3.99 4.20 21.40
CA ASP A 158 4.18 4.81 20.08
C ASP A 158 4.62 3.77 19.04
N ILE A 159 5.48 2.79 19.40
CA ILE A 159 5.86 1.70 18.51
C ILE A 159 4.60 0.93 18.07
N GLN A 160 3.76 0.54 19.03
CA GLN A 160 2.52 -0.19 18.75
C GLN A 160 1.57 0.63 17.85
N ILE A 161 1.39 1.92 18.14
CA ILE A 161 0.58 2.83 17.32
C ILE A 161 1.12 2.89 15.89
N GLN A 162 2.43 2.98 15.69
CA GLN A 162 3.05 3.04 14.36
C GLN A 162 2.75 1.79 13.53
N ILE A 163 2.80 0.63 14.14
CA ILE A 163 2.57 -0.66 13.47
C ILE A 163 1.08 -0.90 13.24
N GLU A 164 0.27 -0.82 14.30
CA GLU A 164 -1.15 -1.19 14.20
C GLU A 164 -1.95 -0.20 13.34
N SER A 165 -1.63 1.10 13.37
CA SER A 165 -2.30 2.08 12.49
C SER A 165 -2.07 1.79 10.99
N THR A 166 -0.86 1.31 10.63
CA THR A 166 -0.57 0.89 9.26
C THR A 166 -1.37 -0.36 8.90
N ASN A 167 -1.38 -1.36 9.79
CA ASN A 167 -2.14 -2.59 9.58
C ASN A 167 -3.65 -2.33 9.47
N ASP A 168 -4.19 -1.40 10.27
CA ASP A 168 -5.59 -0.99 10.18
C ASP A 168 -5.92 -0.26 8.87
N ALA A 169 -4.96 0.49 8.31
CA ALA A 169 -5.12 1.10 7.00
C ALA A 169 -5.14 0.04 5.89
N LEU A 170 -4.24 -0.95 5.94
CA LEU A 170 -4.19 -2.08 5.00
C LEU A 170 -5.46 -2.94 5.07
N LYS A 171 -5.93 -3.30 6.28
CA LYS A 171 -7.17 -4.09 6.47
C LYS A 171 -8.39 -3.47 5.79
N LYS A 172 -8.48 -2.15 5.72
CA LYS A 172 -9.59 -1.45 5.03
C LYS A 172 -9.59 -1.64 3.53
N ILE A 173 -8.44 -1.95 2.92
CA ILE A 173 -8.27 -2.07 1.47
C ILE A 173 -8.26 -3.52 1.02
N ILE A 174 -7.49 -4.38 1.71
CA ILE A 174 -7.26 -5.76 1.28
C ILE A 174 -7.82 -6.81 2.26
N GLY A 175 -8.49 -6.38 3.33
CA GLY A 175 -9.13 -7.27 4.30
C GLY A 175 -8.18 -7.84 5.36
N GLU A 176 -6.88 -7.63 5.25
CA GLU A 176 -5.85 -8.14 6.16
C GLU A 176 -4.76 -7.10 6.41
N GLY A 177 -4.01 -7.25 7.51
CA GLY A 177 -2.82 -6.45 7.81
C GLY A 177 -1.56 -7.11 7.26
N ALA A 178 -0.46 -6.36 7.26
CA ALA A 178 0.86 -6.90 6.96
C ALA A 178 1.30 -7.94 7.99
N THR A 179 2.01 -8.96 7.53
CA THR A 179 2.59 -10.01 8.38
C THR A 179 4.09 -9.83 8.63
N LEU A 180 4.72 -8.89 7.92
CA LEU A 180 6.14 -8.55 7.99
C LEU A 180 6.29 -7.07 8.32
N VAL A 181 7.34 -6.73 9.07
CA VAL A 181 7.68 -5.34 9.40
C VAL A 181 9.12 -5.07 8.99
N ARG A 182 9.37 -3.96 8.31
CA ARG A 182 10.71 -3.41 8.13
C ARG A 182 10.81 -2.11 8.93
N PRO A 183 11.68 -2.04 9.96
CA PRO A 183 11.88 -0.80 10.70
C PRO A 183 12.51 0.27 9.82
N PRO A 184 12.02 1.53 9.85
CA PRO A 184 12.65 2.64 9.15
C PRO A 184 14.14 2.77 9.48
N TYR A 185 14.95 3.07 8.44
CA TYR A 185 16.41 3.18 8.54
C TYR A 185 17.14 1.88 8.94
N GLY A 186 16.48 0.72 8.91
CA GLY A 186 17.00 -0.51 9.47
C GLY A 186 17.28 -0.42 10.97
N SER A 187 16.71 0.56 11.67
CA SER A 187 16.98 0.81 13.09
C SER A 187 16.12 -0.07 13.96
N GLU A 188 16.74 -1.04 14.63
CA GLU A 188 16.10 -1.92 15.59
C GLU A 188 17.00 -2.11 16.83
N ASP A 189 16.39 -2.41 17.98
CA ASP A 189 17.06 -2.74 19.23
C ASP A 189 16.25 -3.79 20.00
N ALA A 190 16.70 -4.18 21.19
CA ALA A 190 16.00 -5.17 22.01
C ALA A 190 14.55 -4.77 22.31
N LYS A 191 14.28 -3.48 22.55
CA LYS A 191 12.93 -2.95 22.78
C LYS A 191 12.04 -3.10 21.55
N VAL A 192 12.54 -2.75 20.36
CA VAL A 192 11.80 -2.90 19.10
C VAL A 192 11.50 -4.38 18.85
N ARG A 193 12.49 -5.27 18.98
CA ARG A 193 12.33 -6.72 18.80
C ARG A 193 11.31 -7.33 19.77
N GLU A 194 11.28 -6.86 21.01
CA GLU A 194 10.35 -7.35 22.03
C GLU A 194 8.90 -6.90 21.78
N HIS A 195 8.70 -5.69 21.26
CA HIS A 195 7.37 -5.06 21.18
C HIS A 195 6.76 -5.03 19.79
N VAL A 196 7.53 -5.20 18.73
CA VAL A 196 7.00 -5.46 17.37
C VAL A 196 6.66 -6.94 17.28
N LYS A 197 5.35 -7.25 17.28
CA LYS A 197 4.83 -8.63 17.31
C LYS A 197 4.73 -9.23 15.87
N TYR A 198 5.76 -8.98 15.07
CA TYR A 198 5.91 -9.42 13.69
C TYR A 198 7.38 -9.77 13.41
N PRO A 199 7.68 -10.63 12.41
CA PRO A 199 9.03 -10.81 11.91
C PRO A 199 9.60 -9.48 11.38
N LEU A 200 10.85 -9.19 11.74
CA LEU A 200 11.56 -8.00 11.29
C LEU A 200 12.43 -8.33 10.08
N VAL A 201 12.22 -7.65 8.96
CA VAL A 201 12.94 -7.92 7.71
C VAL A 201 13.89 -6.78 7.39
N MET A 202 15.17 -7.11 7.26
CA MET A 202 16.23 -6.23 6.78
C MET A 202 16.60 -6.57 5.33
N TRP A 203 17.83 -6.31 4.93
CA TRP A 203 18.35 -6.59 3.59
C TRP A 203 19.80 -7.07 3.66
N SER A 204 20.27 -7.67 2.58
CA SER A 204 21.65 -8.07 2.39
C SER A 204 22.34 -7.29 1.26
N VAL A 205 21.56 -6.71 0.36
CA VAL A 205 22.03 -5.84 -0.71
C VAL A 205 21.33 -4.48 -0.60
N ASP A 206 22.10 -3.45 -0.25
CA ASP A 206 21.64 -2.06 -0.21
C ASP A 206 22.03 -1.39 -1.52
N THR A 207 21.06 -0.98 -2.31
CA THR A 207 21.31 -0.35 -3.61
C THR A 207 21.71 1.12 -3.50
N ASN A 208 21.44 1.74 -2.35
CA ASN A 208 21.58 3.19 -2.15
C ASN A 208 20.88 4.02 -3.24
N ASP A 209 19.77 3.53 -3.77
CA ASP A 209 19.00 4.12 -4.88
C ASP A 209 18.50 5.53 -4.58
N TRP A 210 18.28 5.84 -3.32
CA TRP A 210 17.87 7.16 -2.84
C TRP A 210 18.96 8.24 -2.98
N GLN A 211 20.21 7.85 -3.27
CA GLN A 211 21.35 8.76 -3.44
C GLN A 211 21.67 9.06 -4.91
N THR A 212 20.99 8.41 -5.86
CA THR A 212 21.32 8.51 -7.28
C THR A 212 20.06 8.53 -8.15
N GLU A 213 20.15 9.19 -9.29
CA GLU A 213 19.15 9.12 -10.36
C GLU A 213 19.65 8.25 -11.54
N ASP A 214 20.73 7.49 -11.37
CA ASP A 214 21.36 6.64 -12.39
C ASP A 214 20.72 5.25 -12.40
N ALA A 215 19.64 5.07 -13.13
CA ALA A 215 18.98 3.78 -13.29
C ALA A 215 19.91 2.70 -13.88
N ALA A 216 20.76 3.04 -14.83
CA ALA A 216 21.69 2.08 -15.46
C ALA A 216 22.75 1.60 -14.46
N GLY A 217 23.32 2.51 -13.68
CA GLY A 217 24.26 2.17 -12.61
C GLY A 217 23.62 1.29 -11.53
N LEU A 218 22.34 1.52 -11.18
CA LEU A 218 21.59 0.65 -10.26
C LEU A 218 21.41 -0.76 -10.82
N VAL A 219 21.06 -0.90 -12.10
CA VAL A 219 20.98 -2.20 -12.78
C VAL A 219 22.32 -2.93 -12.70
N ASP A 220 23.40 -2.27 -13.07
CA ASP A 220 24.75 -2.87 -13.03
C ASP A 220 25.14 -3.26 -11.60
N TYR A 221 24.83 -2.41 -10.63
CA TYR A 221 25.10 -2.72 -9.22
C TYR A 221 24.35 -3.98 -8.77
N ILE A 222 23.03 -4.07 -9.00
CA ILE A 222 22.24 -5.24 -8.62
C ILE A 222 22.77 -6.49 -9.31
N MET A 223 22.95 -6.46 -10.64
CA MET A 223 23.42 -7.60 -11.44
C MET A 223 24.79 -8.15 -11.00
N ASN A 224 25.66 -7.33 -10.42
CA ASN A 224 26.98 -7.74 -9.98
C ASN A 224 27.07 -8.12 -8.50
N ASN A 225 26.08 -7.80 -7.68
CA ASN A 225 26.17 -7.97 -6.23
C ASN A 225 25.20 -8.99 -5.64
N VAL A 226 24.13 -9.35 -6.37
CA VAL A 226 23.12 -10.30 -5.85
C VAL A 226 23.56 -11.75 -5.96
N LYS A 227 23.15 -12.53 -4.98
CA LYS A 227 23.36 -13.98 -4.87
C LYS A 227 22.08 -14.66 -4.41
N ASP A 228 22.05 -15.99 -4.51
CA ASP A 228 20.94 -16.81 -4.00
C ASP A 228 20.65 -16.51 -2.52
N GLY A 229 19.40 -16.27 -2.21
CA GLY A 229 18.90 -15.94 -0.86
C GLY A 229 19.03 -14.49 -0.44
N ASP A 230 19.49 -13.60 -1.34
CA ASP A 230 19.61 -12.18 -1.01
C ASP A 230 18.26 -11.46 -1.03
N ILE A 231 18.16 -10.49 -0.13
CA ILE A 231 17.09 -9.50 -0.04
C ILE A 231 17.66 -8.16 -0.50
N VAL A 232 17.09 -7.60 -1.56
CA VAL A 232 17.53 -6.33 -2.16
C VAL A 232 16.64 -5.19 -1.68
N LEU A 233 17.24 -4.16 -1.08
CA LEU A 233 16.57 -2.93 -0.69
C LEU A 233 16.53 -1.94 -1.85
N MET A 234 15.34 -1.46 -2.17
CA MET A 234 15.03 -0.37 -3.11
C MET A 234 13.86 0.46 -2.56
N HIS A 235 13.53 1.57 -3.25
CA HIS A 235 12.41 2.44 -2.87
C HIS A 235 11.58 2.79 -4.12
N ASP A 236 10.31 2.37 -4.17
CA ASP A 236 9.42 2.60 -5.33
C ASP A 236 8.82 4.01 -5.38
N ILE A 237 9.39 4.93 -4.61
CA ILE A 237 9.06 6.36 -4.63
C ILE A 237 9.95 7.19 -5.57
N TYR A 238 10.99 6.59 -6.16
CA TYR A 238 11.89 7.22 -7.12
C TYR A 238 11.71 6.63 -8.53
N ASP A 239 11.62 7.50 -9.55
CA ASP A 239 11.45 7.08 -10.96
C ASP A 239 12.64 6.25 -11.44
N SER A 240 13.86 6.71 -11.16
CA SER A 240 15.11 6.01 -11.49
C SER A 240 15.20 4.60 -10.90
N THR A 241 14.71 4.42 -9.67
CA THR A 241 14.65 3.10 -9.02
C THR A 241 13.66 2.18 -9.72
N VAL A 242 12.48 2.69 -10.05
CA VAL A 242 11.48 1.89 -10.78
C VAL A 242 11.95 1.57 -12.19
N GLU A 243 12.61 2.51 -12.89
CA GLU A 243 13.26 2.23 -14.18
C GLU A 243 14.34 1.13 -14.07
N ALA A 244 15.18 1.20 -13.05
CA ALA A 244 16.18 0.16 -12.79
C ALA A 244 15.53 -1.19 -12.48
N ALA A 245 14.48 -1.23 -11.64
CA ALA A 245 13.76 -2.44 -11.29
C ALA A 245 13.12 -3.10 -12.53
N VAL A 246 12.42 -2.31 -13.36
CA VAL A 246 11.82 -2.78 -14.63
C VAL A 246 12.89 -3.38 -15.56
N ALA A 247 14.09 -2.78 -15.62
CA ALA A 247 15.17 -3.25 -16.49
C ALA A 247 15.91 -4.47 -15.91
N VAL A 248 16.00 -4.63 -14.57
CA VAL A 248 16.77 -5.71 -13.94
C VAL A 248 15.95 -7.00 -13.79
N ILE A 249 14.63 -6.92 -13.63
CA ILE A 249 13.73 -8.08 -13.48
C ILE A 249 13.98 -9.13 -14.57
N PRO A 250 13.82 -8.84 -15.88
CA PRO A 250 14.04 -9.85 -16.91
C PRO A 250 15.48 -10.37 -16.94
N LYS A 251 16.47 -9.54 -16.64
CA LYS A 251 17.89 -9.93 -16.62
C LYS A 251 18.22 -10.94 -15.51
N LEU A 252 17.61 -10.76 -14.33
CA LEU A 252 17.78 -11.70 -13.22
C LEU A 252 17.13 -13.06 -13.55
N ILE A 253 15.96 -13.04 -14.17
CA ILE A 253 15.26 -14.25 -14.64
C ILE A 253 16.08 -14.96 -15.71
N GLU A 254 16.64 -14.23 -16.68
CA GLU A 254 17.54 -14.78 -17.71
C GLU A 254 18.79 -15.44 -17.09
N LYS A 255 19.30 -14.89 -15.98
CA LYS A 255 20.39 -15.53 -15.20
C LYS A 255 19.93 -16.75 -14.41
N GLY A 256 18.67 -17.13 -14.44
CA GLY A 256 18.12 -18.29 -13.77
C GLY A 256 17.61 -18.07 -12.35
N TYR A 257 17.55 -16.81 -11.88
CA TYR A 257 16.95 -16.49 -10.59
C TYR A 257 15.43 -16.52 -10.65
N GLN A 258 14.79 -17.04 -9.61
CA GLN A 258 13.40 -16.82 -9.32
C GLN A 258 13.24 -15.54 -8.50
N LEU A 259 12.37 -14.64 -8.91
CA LEU A 259 12.03 -13.43 -8.15
C LEU A 259 10.78 -13.72 -7.34
N VAL A 260 10.97 -13.83 -6.05
CA VAL A 260 9.98 -14.32 -5.09
C VAL A 260 9.76 -13.31 -3.96
N THR A 261 8.68 -13.48 -3.19
CA THR A 261 8.46 -12.71 -1.97
C THR A 261 9.37 -13.20 -0.82
N ILE A 262 9.44 -12.43 0.25
CA ILE A 262 10.13 -12.83 1.49
C ILE A 262 9.47 -14.08 2.08
N SER A 263 8.14 -14.13 2.10
CA SER A 263 7.40 -15.27 2.64
C SER A 263 7.67 -16.55 1.85
N GLU A 264 7.62 -16.48 0.53
CA GLU A 264 7.91 -17.60 -0.36
C GLU A 264 9.36 -18.08 -0.23
N MET A 265 10.32 -17.16 -0.15
CA MET A 265 11.72 -17.51 0.03
C MET A 265 11.94 -18.22 1.37
N ALA A 266 11.34 -17.72 2.46
CA ALA A 266 11.42 -18.36 3.76
C ALA A 266 10.80 -19.76 3.74
N GLU A 267 9.61 -19.92 3.15
CA GLU A 267 8.94 -21.20 3.01
C GLU A 267 9.78 -22.21 2.20
N ALA A 268 10.29 -21.79 1.04
CA ALA A 268 11.13 -22.63 0.18
C ALA A 268 12.43 -23.08 0.87
N ARG A 269 12.93 -22.32 1.84
CA ARG A 269 14.09 -22.66 2.68
C ARG A 269 13.71 -23.39 3.98
N GLY A 270 12.43 -23.72 4.21
CA GLY A 270 11.97 -24.36 5.43
C GLY A 270 12.12 -23.49 6.68
N ILE A 271 12.15 -22.18 6.52
CA ILE A 271 12.34 -21.21 7.62
C ILE A 271 10.99 -20.66 8.05
N SER A 272 10.63 -20.91 9.31
CA SER A 272 9.46 -20.27 9.93
C SER A 272 9.82 -18.88 10.39
N LEU A 273 9.10 -17.87 9.90
CA LEU A 273 9.27 -16.48 10.32
C LEU A 273 8.63 -16.25 11.70
N GLU A 274 9.44 -15.84 12.67
CA GLU A 274 9.02 -15.68 14.07
C GLU A 274 8.99 -14.20 14.49
N ASN A 275 7.99 -13.85 15.28
CA ASN A 275 7.84 -12.49 15.82
C ASN A 275 9.09 -12.04 16.59
N GLY A 276 9.53 -10.81 16.34
CA GLY A 276 10.69 -10.20 16.99
C GLY A 276 12.05 -10.73 16.50
N LYS A 277 12.08 -11.75 15.63
CA LYS A 277 13.32 -12.17 14.96
C LYS A 277 13.62 -11.30 13.75
N VAL A 278 14.91 -11.12 13.47
CA VAL A 278 15.43 -10.27 12.40
C VAL A 278 15.98 -11.15 11.29
N TYR A 279 15.53 -10.92 10.06
CA TYR A 279 15.90 -11.65 8.85
C TYR A 279 16.50 -10.69 7.83
N GLY A 280 17.74 -10.93 7.39
CA GLY A 280 18.41 -10.09 6.39
C GLY A 280 18.72 -10.83 5.08
N ARG A 281 18.61 -12.16 5.09
CA ARG A 281 18.82 -13.04 3.94
C ARG A 281 18.40 -14.48 4.26
N PHE A 282 18.22 -15.31 3.21
CA PHE A 282 17.84 -16.70 3.35
C PHE A 282 18.79 -17.59 2.50
N TYR A 283 19.89 -18.01 3.09
CA TYR A 283 20.83 -18.90 2.40
C TYR A 283 20.22 -20.27 2.07
N PRO A 284 20.73 -20.96 1.01
CA PRO A 284 20.40 -22.36 0.72
C PRO A 284 20.72 -23.29 1.86
#